data_e6f900d4cde17190a44e5a2cd176881a
#
_entry.id   e6f900d4cde17190a44e5a2cd176881a
#
_cell.length_a   1.000
_cell.length_b   1.000
_cell.length_c   1.000
_cell.angle_alpha   90.00
_cell.angle_beta   90.00
_cell.angle_gamma   90.00
#
_symmetry.space_group_name_H-M   'P 1'
#
loop_
_entity.id
_entity.type
_entity.pdbx_description
1 polymer ?
#
loop_
_entity_poly.entity_id
_entity_poly.type
_entity_poly.pdbx_seq_one_letter_code
_entity_poly.pdbx_strand_id
1 'polypeptide(L)'
;MSSFFYSTKAAKKKLYPISEALSVQDVLDVLHTHSMLSQVFWPLSITEVLEEKTTVPQSTKFTVSSLNTNNKAALTSQANAVTCTEETFLGLRFTVTYRIIDSRYNPAQIIIHDIFQTESTSSLINSTTLPLETRLYLEEERSLTAPKPLSSLMKMKDGPIVKTRNLLFFLEEMSRNGADMASAIASLKASVTLAGEHGQEKTKED
;
A
#
# COMPACT_ATOMS: atom_id res chain seq x y z
N MET A 1 9.19 27.61 3.89
CA MET A 1 8.19 28.63 3.45
C MET A 1 7.03 28.10 2.59
N SER A 2 6.79 26.80 2.47
CA SER A 2 5.77 26.23 1.55
C SER A 2 4.39 25.99 2.16
N SER A 3 4.19 26.16 3.45
CA SER A 3 2.95 25.78 4.14
C SER A 3 1.78 26.75 3.93
N PHE A 4 2.02 27.93 3.37
CA PHE A 4 0.95 28.93 3.20
C PHE A 4 -0.05 28.55 2.09
N PHE A 5 0.43 27.90 1.03
CA PHE A 5 -0.38 27.57 -0.16
C PHE A 5 -0.88 26.14 -0.20
N TYR A 6 -0.31 25.23 0.57
CA TYR A 6 -0.65 23.81 0.57
C TYR A 6 -1.23 23.37 1.91
N SER A 7 -2.06 22.37 1.89
CA SER A 7 -2.61 21.70 3.06
C SER A 7 -2.42 20.19 2.92
N THR A 8 -2.07 19.53 4.01
CA THR A 8 -1.92 18.08 4.08
C THR A 8 -3.02 17.49 4.93
N LYS A 9 -3.70 16.48 4.40
CA LYS A 9 -4.63 15.62 5.13
C LYS A 9 -4.00 14.25 5.30
N ALA A 10 -4.09 13.69 6.50
CA ALA A 10 -3.68 12.33 6.79
C ALA A 10 -4.91 11.45 7.06
N ALA A 11 -4.87 10.20 6.62
CA ALA A 11 -5.85 9.20 7.01
C ALA A 11 -5.40 8.52 8.31
N LYS A 12 -6.33 7.83 8.98
CA LYS A 12 -6.01 6.94 10.07
C LYS A 12 -5.11 5.80 9.57
N LYS A 13 -4.15 5.41 10.36
CA LYS A 13 -3.33 4.22 10.11
C LYS A 13 -4.21 2.99 10.08
N LYS A 14 -3.87 2.04 9.20
CA LYS A 14 -4.57 0.75 9.08
C LYS A 14 -3.58 -0.38 9.12
N LEU A 15 -3.96 -1.47 9.77
CA LEU A 15 -3.19 -2.69 9.86
C LEU A 15 -3.88 -3.79 9.03
N TYR A 16 -3.10 -4.50 8.26
CA TYR A 16 -3.55 -5.64 7.47
C TYR A 16 -2.71 -6.86 7.86
N PRO A 17 -3.33 -7.99 8.22
CA PRO A 17 -2.58 -9.20 8.54
C PRO A 17 -1.84 -9.71 7.31
N ILE A 18 -0.62 -10.21 7.50
CA ILE A 18 0.20 -10.88 6.50
C ILE A 18 0.17 -12.38 6.80
N SER A 19 0.23 -13.22 5.75
CA SER A 19 0.29 -14.68 5.90
C SER A 19 1.48 -15.10 6.76
N GLU A 20 1.25 -16.07 7.66
CA GLU A 20 2.26 -16.62 8.57
C GLU A 20 3.37 -17.42 7.85
N ALA A 21 3.13 -17.78 6.58
CA ALA A 21 4.12 -18.44 5.74
C ALA A 21 5.25 -17.50 5.29
N LEU A 22 5.09 -16.17 5.45
CA LEU A 22 6.09 -15.18 5.09
C LEU A 22 6.86 -14.70 6.33
N SER A 23 8.18 -14.61 6.21
CA SER A 23 9.03 -13.97 7.22
C SER A 23 9.03 -12.45 7.06
N VAL A 24 9.48 -11.74 8.11
CA VAL A 24 9.76 -10.29 8.03
C VAL A 24 10.67 -9.96 6.86
N GLN A 25 11.70 -10.80 6.63
CA GLN A 25 12.68 -10.57 5.58
C GLN A 25 12.06 -10.71 4.19
N ASP A 26 11.21 -11.72 3.96
CA ASP A 26 10.52 -11.89 2.67
C ASP A 26 9.71 -10.65 2.31
N VAL A 27 8.99 -10.09 3.29
CA VAL A 27 8.19 -8.88 3.07
C VAL A 27 9.07 -7.64 2.87
N LEU A 28 10.20 -7.52 3.61
CA LEU A 28 11.16 -6.43 3.41
C LEU A 28 11.83 -6.49 2.04
N ASP A 29 12.17 -7.68 1.56
CA ASP A 29 12.77 -7.87 0.24
C ASP A 29 11.80 -7.38 -0.86
N VAL A 30 10.50 -7.65 -0.71
CA VAL A 30 9.46 -7.09 -1.59
C VAL A 30 9.43 -5.57 -1.51
N LEU A 31 9.36 -5.00 -0.31
CA LEU A 31 9.21 -3.56 -0.11
C LEU A 31 10.45 -2.78 -0.56
N HIS A 32 11.64 -3.36 -0.48
CA HIS A 32 12.89 -2.68 -0.82
C HIS A 32 13.36 -2.94 -2.26
N THR A 33 12.78 -3.92 -2.97
CA THR A 33 13.07 -4.13 -4.39
C THR A 33 12.17 -3.22 -5.24
N HIS A 34 12.60 -1.96 -5.43
CA HIS A 34 11.78 -0.91 -6.06
C HIS A 34 11.31 -1.26 -7.47
N SER A 35 12.13 -1.96 -8.27
CA SER A 35 11.77 -2.39 -9.62
C SER A 35 10.60 -3.38 -9.63
N MET A 36 10.56 -4.29 -8.65
CA MET A 36 9.47 -5.24 -8.47
C MET A 36 8.25 -4.53 -7.85
N LEU A 37 8.45 -3.74 -6.78
CA LEU A 37 7.37 -3.04 -6.12
C LEU A 37 6.63 -2.08 -7.06
N SER A 38 7.32 -1.51 -8.03
CA SER A 38 6.69 -0.70 -9.08
C SER A 38 5.71 -1.50 -9.92
N GLN A 39 6.01 -2.77 -10.24
CA GLN A 39 5.10 -3.65 -10.97
C GLN A 39 3.90 -4.08 -10.12
N VAL A 40 4.07 -4.19 -8.81
CA VAL A 40 2.96 -4.47 -7.88
C VAL A 40 2.03 -3.26 -7.75
N PHE A 41 2.58 -2.06 -7.64
CA PHE A 41 1.78 -0.85 -7.47
C PHE A 41 1.08 -0.41 -8.75
N TRP A 42 1.71 -0.63 -9.91
CA TRP A 42 1.21 -0.21 -11.23
C TRP A 42 1.28 -1.36 -12.25
N PRO A 43 0.54 -2.48 -12.04
CA PRO A 43 0.71 -3.72 -12.81
C PRO A 43 0.41 -3.60 -14.30
N LEU A 44 -0.44 -2.64 -14.70
CA LEU A 44 -0.82 -2.39 -16.09
C LEU A 44 -0.21 -1.10 -16.69
N SER A 45 0.66 -0.43 -15.95
CA SER A 45 1.31 0.81 -16.39
C SER A 45 2.74 0.54 -16.88
N ILE A 46 3.22 1.37 -17.77
CA ILE A 46 4.63 1.40 -18.14
C ILE A 46 5.34 2.26 -17.09
N THR A 47 6.36 1.69 -16.44
CA THR A 47 7.19 2.41 -15.47
C THR A 47 8.59 2.57 -16.02
N GLU A 48 9.08 3.82 -16.10
CA GLU A 48 10.44 4.15 -16.51
C GLU A 48 11.18 4.77 -15.32
N VAL A 49 12.39 4.27 -15.06
CA VAL A 49 13.25 4.82 -14.00
C VAL A 49 13.85 6.15 -14.50
N LEU A 50 13.59 7.22 -13.76
CA LEU A 50 14.17 8.54 -14.03
C LEU A 50 15.48 8.76 -13.25
N GLU A 51 15.52 8.31 -12.02
CA GLU A 51 16.66 8.49 -11.12
C GLU A 51 16.67 7.39 -10.08
N GLU A 52 17.83 6.82 -9.82
CA GLU A 52 18.03 5.84 -8.77
C GLU A 52 19.17 6.28 -7.85
N LYS A 53 18.88 6.32 -6.55
CA LYS A 53 19.85 6.58 -5.51
C LYS A 53 20.00 5.33 -4.64
N THR A 54 21.16 4.70 -4.72
CA THR A 54 21.46 3.44 -4.01
C THR A 54 22.00 3.65 -2.58
N THR A 55 22.36 4.89 -2.22
CA THR A 55 22.79 5.23 -0.85
C THR A 55 21.58 5.29 0.09
N VAL A 56 21.78 4.92 1.35
CA VAL A 56 20.72 4.93 2.37
C VAL A 56 20.31 6.36 2.73
N PRO A 57 19.01 6.68 2.71
CA PRO A 57 17.90 5.82 2.26
C PRO A 57 17.89 5.64 0.74
N GLN A 58 17.73 4.38 0.29
CA GLN A 58 17.57 4.08 -1.14
C GLN A 58 16.29 4.76 -1.67
N SER A 59 16.38 5.36 -2.84
CA SER A 59 15.23 6.02 -3.47
C SER A 59 15.28 5.84 -4.98
N THR A 60 14.13 5.54 -5.58
CA THR A 60 13.98 5.41 -7.04
C THR A 60 12.81 6.27 -7.48
N LYS A 61 13.04 7.14 -8.47
CA LYS A 61 12.02 7.96 -9.10
C LYS A 61 11.61 7.33 -10.42
N PHE A 62 10.32 7.34 -10.69
CA PHE A 62 9.71 6.76 -11.88
C PHE A 62 8.81 7.77 -12.60
N THR A 63 8.72 7.62 -13.92
CA THR A 63 7.53 8.02 -14.66
C THR A 63 6.60 6.83 -14.75
N VAL A 64 5.34 7.03 -14.39
CA VAL A 64 4.28 6.01 -14.47
C VAL A 64 3.31 6.45 -15.55
N SER A 65 3.37 5.75 -16.68
CA SER A 65 2.55 6.05 -17.86
C SER A 65 1.39 5.06 -17.96
N SER A 66 0.18 5.56 -18.05
CA SER A 66 -1.03 4.82 -18.39
C SER A 66 -1.70 5.43 -19.61
N LEU A 67 -2.77 4.82 -20.13
CA LEU A 67 -3.44 5.23 -21.38
C LEU A 67 -3.67 6.74 -21.51
N ASN A 68 -3.92 7.45 -20.41
CA ASN A 68 -4.31 8.87 -20.43
C ASN A 68 -3.54 9.75 -19.45
N THR A 69 -2.56 9.22 -18.72
CA THR A 69 -1.85 9.97 -17.69
C THR A 69 -0.39 9.60 -17.60
N ASN A 70 0.44 10.62 -17.36
CA ASN A 70 1.84 10.48 -17.00
C ASN A 70 2.03 11.11 -15.63
N ASN A 71 2.25 10.29 -14.61
CA ASN A 71 2.50 10.73 -13.25
C ASN A 71 3.97 10.51 -12.88
N LYS A 72 4.47 11.34 -11.99
CA LYS A 72 5.77 11.10 -11.34
C LYS A 72 5.54 10.35 -10.04
N ALA A 73 6.34 9.33 -9.79
CA ALA A 73 6.32 8.57 -8.55
C ALA A 73 7.73 8.42 -7.99
N ALA A 74 7.83 8.28 -6.67
CA ALA A 74 9.08 7.97 -5.99
C ALA A 74 8.83 6.90 -4.93
N LEU A 75 9.72 5.92 -4.87
CA LEU A 75 9.81 4.94 -3.81
C LEU A 75 11.04 5.26 -2.96
N THR A 76 10.90 5.25 -1.64
CA THR A 76 12.01 5.48 -0.71
C THR A 76 11.97 4.44 0.39
N SER A 77 13.02 3.63 0.50
CA SER A 77 13.18 2.61 1.53
C SER A 77 13.61 3.21 2.86
N GLN A 78 13.07 2.67 3.93
CA GLN A 78 13.46 2.90 5.32
C GLN A 78 13.72 1.53 5.96
N ALA A 79 14.29 1.48 7.17
CA ALA A 79 14.71 0.22 7.80
C ALA A 79 13.62 -0.88 7.79
N ASN A 80 12.37 -0.54 8.09
CA ASN A 80 11.25 -1.49 8.16
C ASN A 80 10.03 -1.01 7.35
N ALA A 81 10.24 -0.11 6.38
CA ALA A 81 9.16 0.52 5.64
C ALA A 81 9.58 0.93 4.23
N VAL A 82 8.60 1.19 3.39
CA VAL A 82 8.77 1.91 2.12
C VAL A 82 7.74 3.02 2.03
N THR A 83 8.15 4.17 1.54
CA THR A 83 7.26 5.30 1.23
C THR A 83 7.14 5.45 -0.27
N CYS A 84 5.90 5.43 -0.77
CA CYS A 84 5.54 5.75 -2.15
C CYS A 84 4.91 7.13 -2.20
N THR A 85 5.46 8.02 -3.01
CA THR A 85 4.91 9.36 -3.26
C THR A 85 4.58 9.49 -4.72
N GLU A 86 3.36 9.92 -5.05
CA GLU A 86 2.92 10.22 -6.41
C GLU A 86 2.57 11.69 -6.54
N GLU A 87 3.00 12.29 -7.62
CA GLU A 87 2.69 13.67 -7.98
C GLU A 87 1.90 13.71 -9.29
N THR A 88 0.75 14.37 -9.26
CA THR A 88 -0.06 14.62 -10.44
C THR A 88 0.21 16.02 -11.00
N PHE A 89 -0.22 16.27 -12.25
CA PHE A 89 0.00 17.55 -12.93
C PHE A 89 -0.63 18.77 -12.22
N LEU A 90 -1.64 18.57 -11.36
CA LEU A 90 -2.27 19.64 -10.56
C LEU A 90 -1.50 19.99 -9.27
N GLY A 91 -0.30 19.45 -9.08
CA GLY A 91 0.48 19.64 -7.85
C GLY A 91 -0.11 18.91 -6.64
N LEU A 92 -1.01 17.95 -6.87
CA LEU A 92 -1.46 17.03 -5.84
C LEU A 92 -0.37 16.02 -5.57
N ARG A 93 -0.04 15.82 -4.30
CA ARG A 93 0.91 14.82 -3.86
C ARG A 93 0.21 13.83 -2.94
N PHE A 94 0.13 12.59 -3.39
CA PHE A 94 -0.35 11.47 -2.59
C PHE A 94 0.84 10.67 -2.07
N THR A 95 0.89 10.46 -0.76
CA THR A 95 1.96 9.68 -0.12
C THR A 95 1.33 8.54 0.66
N VAL A 96 1.89 7.35 0.48
CA VAL A 96 1.56 6.17 1.29
C VAL A 96 2.84 5.55 1.82
N THR A 97 2.87 5.25 3.11
CA THR A 97 3.96 4.53 3.76
C THR A 97 3.45 3.17 4.20
N TYR A 98 4.14 2.12 3.79
CA TYR A 98 3.94 0.75 4.23
C TYR A 98 5.04 0.37 5.19
N ARG A 99 4.64 -0.09 6.39
CA ARG A 99 5.58 -0.52 7.44
C ARG A 99 5.22 -1.92 7.90
N ILE A 100 6.23 -2.73 8.19
CA ILE A 100 6.04 -4.05 8.80
C ILE A 100 5.99 -3.88 10.31
N ILE A 101 4.93 -4.43 10.92
CA ILE A 101 4.73 -4.51 12.36
C ILE A 101 4.73 -5.99 12.75
N ASP A 102 5.66 -6.38 13.60
CA ASP A 102 5.69 -7.70 14.21
C ASP A 102 5.03 -7.62 15.59
N SER A 103 3.97 -8.41 15.81
CA SER A 103 3.20 -8.41 17.06
C SER A 103 4.05 -8.74 18.28
N ARG A 104 5.14 -9.48 18.12
CA ARG A 104 6.06 -9.83 19.22
C ARG A 104 6.75 -8.61 19.83
N TYR A 105 7.03 -7.61 18.99
CA TYR A 105 7.81 -6.42 19.39
C TYR A 105 6.94 -5.19 19.65
N ASN A 106 5.65 -5.22 19.28
CA ASN A 106 4.78 -4.06 19.42
C ASN A 106 3.32 -4.43 19.76
N PRO A 107 3.07 -5.19 20.84
CA PRO A 107 1.73 -5.68 21.18
C PRO A 107 0.74 -4.54 21.46
N ALA A 108 1.20 -3.40 21.99
CA ALA A 108 0.33 -2.28 22.34
C ALA A 108 -0.33 -1.59 21.14
N GLN A 109 0.31 -1.55 19.97
CA GLN A 109 -0.27 -0.95 18.76
C GLN A 109 -1.39 -1.81 18.16
N ILE A 110 -1.35 -3.12 18.36
CA ILE A 110 -2.30 -4.07 17.79
C ILE A 110 -3.60 -4.07 18.59
N ILE A 111 -3.50 -4.02 19.92
CA ILE A 111 -4.67 -4.00 20.80
C ILE A 111 -5.58 -2.80 20.54
N ILE A 112 -5.02 -1.63 20.24
CA ILE A 112 -5.79 -0.41 19.96
C ILE A 112 -6.57 -0.55 18.64
N HIS A 113 -6.06 -1.29 17.66
CA HIS A 113 -6.71 -1.41 16.36
C HIS A 113 -7.88 -2.41 16.38
N ASP A 114 -7.76 -3.52 17.09
CA ASP A 114 -8.82 -4.52 17.21
C ASP A 114 -10.02 -4.00 18.00
N ILE A 115 -9.81 -3.14 19.00
CA ILE A 115 -10.90 -2.51 19.78
C ILE A 115 -11.77 -1.61 18.89
N PHE A 116 -11.20 -0.94 17.89
CA PHE A 116 -11.96 -0.04 17.01
C PHE A 116 -12.68 -0.74 15.84
N GLN A 117 -12.36 -2.01 15.54
CA GLN A 117 -13.08 -2.78 14.52
C GLN A 117 -14.27 -3.57 15.05
N THR A 118 -14.40 -3.74 16.36
CA THR A 118 -15.39 -4.64 17.00
C THR A 118 -16.68 -3.94 17.45
N GLU A 119 -16.92 -2.68 17.09
CA GLU A 119 -18.16 -1.97 17.49
C GLU A 119 -19.43 -2.40 16.72
N SER A 120 -19.45 -3.53 16.04
CA SER A 120 -20.66 -3.99 15.32
C SER A 120 -21.23 -5.34 15.72
N THR A 121 -20.74 -6.00 16.77
CA THR A 121 -21.42 -7.21 17.30
C THR A 121 -21.17 -7.35 18.80
N SER A 122 -22.16 -6.96 19.58
CA SER A 122 -22.23 -7.27 21.01
C SER A 122 -22.45 -8.77 21.21
N SER A 123 -21.42 -9.51 21.58
CA SER A 123 -21.57 -10.77 22.31
C SER A 123 -20.40 -10.92 23.29
N LEU A 124 -20.77 -11.08 24.54
CA LEU A 124 -19.94 -11.44 25.69
C LEU A 124 -18.93 -12.54 25.33
N ILE A 125 -17.66 -12.20 25.18
CA ILE A 125 -16.60 -13.18 25.09
C ILE A 125 -15.79 -13.07 26.38
N ASN A 126 -15.89 -14.14 27.18
CA ASN A 126 -15.01 -14.42 28.33
C ASN A 126 -13.55 -14.26 27.87
N SER A 127 -12.79 -13.50 28.64
CA SER A 127 -11.36 -13.28 28.45
C SER A 127 -10.58 -14.59 28.65
N THR A 128 -10.61 -15.46 27.66
CA THR A 128 -9.61 -16.50 27.50
C THR A 128 -8.46 -15.84 26.77
N THR A 129 -7.34 -15.64 27.44
CA THR A 129 -6.06 -15.23 26.84
C THR A 129 -5.67 -16.30 25.81
N LEU A 130 -6.09 -16.10 24.57
CA LEU A 130 -5.55 -16.86 23.46
C LEU A 130 -4.04 -16.59 23.41
N PRO A 131 -3.21 -17.61 23.17
CA PRO A 131 -1.79 -17.38 22.95
C PRO A 131 -1.69 -16.35 21.82
N LEU A 132 -0.92 -15.29 22.06
CA LEU A 132 -0.67 -14.23 21.08
C LEU A 132 0.10 -14.86 19.92
N GLU A 133 -0.63 -15.42 18.96
CA GLU A 133 -0.03 -15.96 17.73
C GLU A 133 0.80 -14.86 17.10
N THR A 134 2.01 -15.22 16.78
CA THR A 134 2.98 -14.31 16.17
C THR A 134 2.49 -13.90 14.79
N ARG A 135 1.88 -12.74 14.68
CA ARG A 135 1.38 -12.24 13.40
C ARG A 135 2.18 -11.05 12.91
N LEU A 136 2.48 -11.07 11.62
CA LEU A 136 2.97 -9.92 10.92
C LEU A 136 1.80 -9.10 10.39
N TYR A 137 1.96 -7.79 10.47
CA TYR A 137 1.00 -6.84 9.92
C TYR A 137 1.69 -5.85 8.99
N LEU A 138 1.00 -5.48 7.93
CA LEU A 138 1.34 -4.35 7.07
C LEU A 138 0.58 -3.13 7.58
N GLU A 139 1.29 -2.16 8.15
CA GLU A 139 0.72 -0.84 8.50
C GLU A 139 0.72 0.03 7.25
N GLU A 140 -0.44 0.59 6.92
CA GLU A 140 -0.62 1.59 5.88
C GLU A 140 -0.86 2.95 6.52
N GLU A 141 -0.01 3.94 6.21
CA GLU A 141 -0.21 5.33 6.57
C GLU A 141 -0.30 6.18 5.29
N ARG A 142 -1.36 6.98 5.15
CA ARG A 142 -1.63 7.78 3.95
C ARG A 142 -1.71 9.26 4.26
N SER A 143 -1.21 10.06 3.34
CA SER A 143 -1.42 11.50 3.34
C SER A 143 -1.64 12.04 1.93
N LEU A 144 -2.39 13.15 1.85
CA LEU A 144 -2.66 13.88 0.63
C LEU A 144 -2.31 15.34 0.86
N THR A 145 -1.36 15.85 0.09
CA THR A 145 -0.99 17.27 0.06
C THR A 145 -1.55 17.90 -1.21
N ALA A 146 -2.29 18.97 -1.05
CA ALA A 146 -2.94 19.68 -2.15
C ALA A 146 -2.89 21.20 -1.94
N PRO A 147 -2.99 22.01 -3.00
CA PRO A 147 -3.28 23.43 -2.89
C PRO A 147 -4.53 23.68 -2.05
N LYS A 148 -4.51 24.65 -1.15
CA LYS A 148 -5.60 24.89 -0.18
C LYS A 148 -7.01 24.91 -0.77
N PRO A 149 -7.29 25.56 -1.91
CA PRO A 149 -8.63 25.54 -2.49
C PRO A 149 -9.10 24.12 -2.83
N LEU A 150 -8.21 23.26 -3.35
CA LEU A 150 -8.53 21.89 -3.73
C LEU A 150 -8.61 20.95 -2.52
N SER A 151 -7.80 21.19 -1.49
CA SER A 151 -7.75 20.32 -0.32
C SER A 151 -9.08 20.22 0.43
N SER A 152 -9.90 21.30 0.44
CA SER A 152 -11.21 21.30 1.09
C SER A 152 -12.20 20.37 0.40
N LEU A 153 -12.11 20.20 -0.91
CA LEU A 153 -13.00 19.38 -1.72
C LEU A 153 -12.63 17.88 -1.71
N MET A 154 -11.39 17.57 -1.37
CA MET A 154 -10.91 16.19 -1.42
C MET A 154 -11.21 15.45 -0.12
N LYS A 155 -11.84 14.28 -0.25
CA LYS A 155 -12.04 13.33 0.85
C LYS A 155 -11.16 12.10 0.62
N MET A 156 -10.47 11.66 1.68
CA MET A 156 -9.78 10.37 1.65
C MET A 156 -10.82 9.28 1.93
N LYS A 157 -10.93 8.33 1.00
CA LYS A 157 -11.84 7.17 1.16
C LYS A 157 -11.31 6.23 2.23
N ASP A 158 -12.23 5.66 3.00
CA ASP A 158 -11.91 4.54 3.89
C ASP A 158 -11.70 3.25 3.09
N GLY A 159 -10.95 2.30 3.68
CA GLY A 159 -10.60 1.03 3.03
C GLY A 159 -9.22 1.05 2.36
N PRO A 160 -8.72 -0.13 1.93
CA PRO A 160 -7.43 -0.25 1.27
C PRO A 160 -7.47 0.43 -0.11
N ILE A 161 -6.43 1.20 -0.43
CA ILE A 161 -6.24 1.74 -1.79
C ILE A 161 -5.83 0.62 -2.76
N VAL A 162 -5.88 0.92 -4.06
CA VAL A 162 -5.51 -0.07 -5.10
C VAL A 162 -4.12 -0.64 -4.87
N LYS A 163 -3.11 0.19 -4.56
CA LYS A 163 -1.74 -0.27 -4.25
C LYS A 163 -1.69 -1.22 -3.08
N THR A 164 -2.43 -0.94 -2.01
CA THR A 164 -2.51 -1.81 -0.83
C THR A 164 -3.15 -3.14 -1.18
N ARG A 165 -4.24 -3.14 -1.94
CA ARG A 165 -4.89 -4.38 -2.40
C ARG A 165 -3.95 -5.21 -3.27
N ASN A 166 -3.26 -4.57 -4.19
CA ASN A 166 -2.28 -5.24 -5.05
C ASN A 166 -1.13 -5.84 -4.24
N LEU A 167 -0.61 -5.08 -3.26
CA LEU A 167 0.47 -5.55 -2.40
C LEU A 167 0.02 -6.73 -1.53
N LEU A 168 -1.14 -6.65 -0.91
CA LEU A 168 -1.70 -7.75 -0.10
C LEU A 168 -1.95 -9.00 -0.95
N PHE A 169 -2.54 -8.84 -2.14
CA PHE A 169 -2.72 -9.94 -3.08
C PHE A 169 -1.39 -10.57 -3.49
N PHE A 170 -0.39 -9.74 -3.81
CA PHE A 170 0.94 -10.21 -4.18
C PHE A 170 1.61 -11.01 -3.05
N LEU A 171 1.56 -10.51 -1.80
CA LEU A 171 2.09 -11.21 -0.63
C LEU A 171 1.36 -12.53 -0.36
N GLU A 172 0.04 -12.58 -0.57
CA GLU A 172 -0.75 -13.80 -0.45
C GLU A 172 -0.34 -14.83 -1.51
N GLU A 173 -0.17 -14.41 -2.77
CA GLU A 173 0.29 -15.31 -3.84
C GLU A 173 1.73 -15.80 -3.59
N MET A 174 2.62 -14.94 -3.08
CA MET A 174 3.95 -15.38 -2.65
C MET A 174 3.87 -16.46 -1.56
N SER A 175 3.01 -16.29 -0.58
CA SER A 175 2.86 -17.27 0.50
C SER A 175 2.38 -18.63 0.00
N ARG A 176 1.53 -18.66 -1.03
CA ARG A 176 1.02 -19.89 -1.65
C ARG A 176 2.06 -20.59 -2.54
N ASN A 177 2.90 -19.80 -3.20
CA ASN A 177 3.87 -20.28 -4.20
C ASN A 177 5.29 -20.44 -3.65
N GLY A 178 5.47 -20.62 -2.33
CA GLY A 178 6.79 -20.81 -1.72
C GLY A 178 7.73 -19.62 -1.91
N ALA A 179 7.20 -18.39 -1.84
CA ALA A 179 7.89 -17.11 -2.01
C ALA A 179 8.43 -16.83 -3.44
N ASP A 180 7.88 -17.49 -4.48
CA ASP A 180 8.23 -17.16 -5.87
C ASP A 180 7.57 -15.85 -6.32
N MET A 181 8.40 -14.81 -6.40
CA MET A 181 8.00 -13.46 -6.77
C MET A 181 7.53 -13.35 -8.22
N ALA A 182 8.13 -14.13 -9.14
CA ALA A 182 7.79 -14.04 -10.57
C ALA A 182 6.37 -14.58 -10.83
N SER A 183 6.04 -15.73 -10.24
CA SER A 183 4.70 -16.30 -10.32
C SER A 183 3.65 -15.40 -9.66
N ALA A 184 3.97 -14.79 -8.52
CA ALA A 184 3.06 -13.86 -7.83
C ALA A 184 2.78 -12.60 -8.66
N ILE A 185 3.79 -12.02 -9.35
CA ILE A 185 3.58 -10.90 -10.30
C ILE A 185 2.70 -11.32 -11.48
N ALA A 186 2.93 -12.49 -12.05
CA ALA A 186 2.12 -12.98 -13.17
C ALA A 186 0.65 -13.15 -12.76
N SER A 187 0.38 -13.74 -11.59
CA SER A 187 -0.95 -13.88 -11.01
C SER A 187 -1.62 -12.53 -10.78
N LEU A 188 -0.89 -11.57 -10.23
CA LEU A 188 -1.41 -10.21 -10.00
C LEU A 188 -1.81 -9.54 -11.32
N LYS A 189 -0.93 -9.57 -12.33
CA LYS A 189 -1.23 -8.98 -13.65
C LYS A 189 -2.47 -9.62 -14.29
N ALA A 190 -2.59 -10.93 -14.24
CA ALA A 190 -3.77 -11.66 -14.75
C ALA A 190 -5.05 -11.23 -14.02
N SER A 191 -5.02 -11.14 -12.67
CA SER A 191 -6.20 -10.76 -11.88
C SER A 191 -6.66 -9.34 -12.17
N VAL A 192 -5.73 -8.39 -12.33
CA VAL A 192 -6.06 -6.98 -12.63
C VAL A 192 -6.58 -6.81 -14.05
N THR A 193 -6.07 -7.56 -15.03
CA THR A 193 -6.57 -7.56 -16.41
C THR A 193 -8.01 -8.03 -16.47
N LEU A 194 -8.34 -9.17 -15.86
CA LEU A 194 -9.70 -9.71 -15.81
C LEU A 194 -10.69 -8.76 -15.13
N ALA A 195 -10.27 -8.09 -14.03
CA ALA A 195 -11.12 -7.11 -13.37
C ALA A 195 -11.38 -5.87 -14.23
N GLY A 196 -10.44 -5.48 -15.09
CA GLY A 196 -10.60 -4.37 -16.04
C GLY A 196 -11.60 -4.69 -17.16
N GLU A 197 -11.62 -5.91 -17.68
CA GLU A 197 -12.53 -6.35 -18.75
C GLU A 197 -13.98 -6.37 -18.27
N HIS A 198 -14.26 -6.90 -17.08
CA HIS A 198 -15.62 -6.92 -16.51
C HIS A 198 -16.17 -5.54 -16.13
N GLY A 199 -15.30 -4.55 -15.89
CA GLY A 199 -15.72 -3.18 -15.62
C GLY A 199 -16.23 -2.43 -16.87
N GLN A 200 -15.83 -2.83 -18.08
CA GLN A 200 -16.25 -2.18 -19.32
C GLN A 200 -17.58 -2.70 -19.90
N GLU A 201 -17.99 -3.91 -19.55
CA GLU A 201 -19.28 -4.47 -20.04
C GLU A 201 -20.51 -3.80 -19.40
N LYS A 202 -20.40 -3.31 -18.17
CA LYS A 202 -21.53 -2.69 -17.44
C LYS A 202 -21.88 -1.25 -17.87
N THR A 203 -21.09 -0.63 -18.73
CA THR A 203 -21.33 0.75 -19.21
C THR A 203 -21.92 0.83 -20.61
N LYS A 204 -22.33 -0.30 -21.22
CA LYS A 204 -22.91 -0.33 -22.57
C LYS A 204 -24.41 -0.65 -22.65
N GLU A 205 -25.09 -0.77 -21.51
CA GLU A 205 -26.53 -1.09 -21.44
C GLU A 205 -27.37 -0.01 -20.74
N ASP A 206 -27.01 1.29 -20.92
CA ASP A 206 -27.94 2.40 -20.57
C ASP A 206 -27.97 3.43 -21.69
#